data_4a61b4ab29a984d613bfb8382643e9c1
#
_entry.id   4a61b4ab29a984d613bfb8382643e9c1
#
_cell.length_a   1.000
_cell.length_b   1.000
_cell.length_c   1.000
_cell.angle_alpha   90.00
_cell.angle_beta   90.00
_cell.angle_gamma   90.00
#
_symmetry.space_group_name_H-M   'P 1'
#
loop_
_entity.id
_entity.type
_entity.pdbx_description
1 polymer ?
#
loop_
_entity_poly.entity_id
_entity_poly.type
_entity_poly.pdbx_seq_one_letter_code
_entity_poly.pdbx_strand_id
1 'polypeptide(L)'
;MPALRAAPNDPPHYSKIDLVKTATLALLLASAALAQTDYGPPNGTLFIVGGGNLNGTGIMETFINRAGGANAKIVVVPTAGGNKNDKGEWIVYQEDQIIAPWKKLGATNVHMLHTHDPKEADTEEFAKVLRDADAVWFNGGRQWNCVDSYMNTLTYREFHKVLERGGVIGGSSAGATIQGDYLVRGAVAGSEIMMTPEPEHEHGFKFLRNSAIDQHINTRNRWDDLIQVMKKYPEFLGIGLSEGTAIVVNKDKFEVMGKWKVAIHDNTHPREPWEKPFFVLSAGDVYNMKTRAVEKYGIGTQTPVTVQGKHP
;
A
#
# COMPACT_ATOMS: atom_id res chain seq x y z
N MET A 1 -48.54 16.07 68.04
CA MET A 1 -47.58 16.04 66.89
C MET A 1 -47.43 14.58 66.46
N PRO A 2 -47.95 14.15 65.34
CA PRO A 2 -47.72 12.78 64.83
C PRO A 2 -46.48 12.70 63.96
N ALA A 3 -45.69 11.64 64.14
CA ALA A 3 -44.46 11.35 63.43
C ALA A 3 -44.71 10.91 61.96
N LEU A 4 -44.02 11.51 61.02
CA LEU A 4 -43.98 11.07 59.64
C LEU A 4 -43.18 9.77 59.56
N ARG A 5 -43.79 8.69 59.03
CA ARG A 5 -43.14 7.45 58.62
C ARG A 5 -42.55 7.67 57.20
N ALA A 6 -41.26 7.41 57.05
CA ALA A 6 -40.60 7.32 55.75
C ALA A 6 -41.06 6.03 55.04
N ALA A 7 -41.34 6.17 53.72
CA ALA A 7 -41.66 5.05 52.84
C ALA A 7 -40.36 4.31 52.44
N PRO A 8 -40.35 2.98 52.22
CA PRO A 8 -39.19 2.23 51.77
C PRO A 8 -38.91 2.53 50.28
N ASN A 9 -37.65 2.81 49.97
CA ASN A 9 -37.17 2.91 48.62
C ASN A 9 -37.03 1.50 48.01
N ASP A 10 -37.93 1.14 47.10
CA ASP A 10 -37.80 -0.06 46.30
C ASP A 10 -36.70 0.19 45.20
N PRO A 11 -35.81 -0.78 44.96
CA PRO A 11 -34.80 -0.66 43.87
C PRO A 11 -35.49 -0.75 42.51
N PRO A 12 -34.97 -0.05 41.49
CA PRO A 12 -35.58 -0.05 40.15
C PRO A 12 -35.57 -1.46 39.54
N HIS A 13 -36.75 -1.95 39.18
CA HIS A 13 -36.92 -3.18 38.41
C HIS A 13 -36.51 -2.95 36.94
N TYR A 14 -35.33 -3.41 36.56
CA TYR A 14 -34.95 -3.50 35.13
C TYR A 14 -35.58 -4.75 34.54
N SER A 15 -36.35 -4.60 33.46
CA SER A 15 -36.93 -5.74 32.74
C SER A 15 -35.83 -6.54 32.03
N LYS A 16 -35.99 -7.86 31.89
CA LYS A 16 -35.05 -8.72 31.13
C LYS A 16 -34.87 -8.24 29.70
N ILE A 17 -35.85 -7.53 29.13
CA ILE A 17 -35.83 -6.97 27.79
C ILE A 17 -34.86 -5.78 27.71
N ASP A 18 -34.73 -4.97 28.76
CA ASP A 18 -33.80 -3.84 28.79
C ASP A 18 -32.34 -4.29 28.92
N LEU A 19 -32.12 -5.35 29.70
CA LEU A 19 -30.77 -5.95 29.81
C LEU A 19 -30.31 -6.59 28.51
N VAL A 20 -31.20 -7.26 27.75
CA VAL A 20 -30.88 -7.86 26.46
C VAL A 20 -30.57 -6.79 25.40
N LYS A 21 -31.38 -5.71 25.36
CA LYS A 21 -31.13 -4.59 24.45
C LYS A 21 -29.80 -3.89 24.73
N THR A 22 -29.45 -3.69 25.98
CA THR A 22 -28.18 -3.06 26.38
C THR A 22 -26.98 -3.97 26.06
N ALA A 23 -27.10 -5.28 26.27
CA ALA A 23 -26.07 -6.25 25.92
C ALA A 23 -25.87 -6.37 24.39
N THR A 24 -26.97 -6.36 23.61
CA THR A 24 -26.90 -6.42 22.15
C THR A 24 -26.31 -5.17 21.57
N LEU A 25 -26.63 -3.98 22.11
CA LEU A 25 -26.03 -2.72 21.68
C LEU A 25 -24.56 -2.64 22.05
N ALA A 26 -24.14 -3.14 23.22
CA ALA A 26 -22.75 -3.23 23.63
C ALA A 26 -21.94 -4.21 22.75
N LEU A 27 -22.54 -5.34 22.32
CA LEU A 27 -21.90 -6.28 21.40
C LEU A 27 -21.74 -5.70 19.98
N LEU A 28 -22.72 -4.93 19.51
CA LEU A 28 -22.67 -4.24 18.22
C LEU A 28 -21.63 -3.10 18.20
N LEU A 29 -21.44 -2.41 19.32
CA LEU A 29 -20.41 -1.39 19.48
C LEU A 29 -19.01 -2.00 19.65
N ALA A 30 -18.89 -3.18 20.25
CA ALA A 30 -17.62 -3.89 20.36
C ALA A 30 -17.15 -4.50 19.02
N SER A 31 -18.06 -4.82 18.09
CA SER A 31 -17.68 -5.30 16.75
C SER A 31 -17.22 -4.19 15.79
N ALA A 32 -17.43 -2.92 16.12
CA ALA A 32 -16.99 -1.77 15.31
C ALA A 32 -15.59 -1.26 15.67
N ALA A 33 -14.96 -1.78 16.72
CA ALA A 33 -13.55 -1.51 17.03
C ALA A 33 -12.65 -2.57 16.37
N LEU A 34 -12.76 -2.79 15.06
CA LEU A 34 -11.65 -3.30 14.28
C LEU A 34 -10.52 -2.29 14.48
N ALA A 35 -9.46 -2.70 15.16
CA ALA A 35 -8.35 -1.84 15.51
C ALA A 35 -7.87 -1.13 14.23
N GLN A 36 -8.15 0.18 14.15
CA GLN A 36 -7.67 1.01 13.05
C GLN A 36 -6.16 0.88 13.03
N THR A 37 -5.62 0.38 11.93
CA THR A 37 -4.18 0.28 11.74
C THR A 37 -3.62 1.68 11.51
N ASP A 38 -2.43 1.97 12.03
CA ASP A 38 -1.83 3.30 11.91
C ASP A 38 -1.13 3.47 10.55
N TYR A 39 -0.71 2.36 9.92
CA TYR A 39 0.07 2.34 8.68
C TYR A 39 -0.64 1.65 7.51
N GLY A 40 -0.67 0.35 7.48
CA GLY A 40 -1.21 -0.42 6.37
C GLY A 40 -2.73 -0.58 6.42
N PRO A 41 -3.32 -1.19 5.39
CA PRO A 41 -4.76 -1.44 5.34
C PRO A 41 -5.19 -2.46 6.42
N PRO A 42 -6.38 -2.30 7.00
CA PRO A 42 -6.84 -3.22 8.06
C PRO A 42 -7.11 -4.65 7.56
N ASN A 43 -7.46 -4.82 6.28
CA ASN A 43 -7.84 -6.12 5.70
C ASN A 43 -6.95 -6.56 4.53
N GLY A 44 -6.56 -5.65 3.65
CA GLY A 44 -5.80 -5.96 2.44
C GLY A 44 -4.31 -6.16 2.67
N THR A 45 -3.60 -6.48 1.59
CA THR A 45 -2.14 -6.65 1.58
C THR A 45 -1.51 -5.70 0.56
N LEU A 46 -0.37 -5.07 0.92
CA LEU A 46 0.40 -4.26 -0.03
C LEU A 46 1.69 -4.98 -0.42
N PHE A 47 2.04 -4.91 -1.71
CA PHE A 47 3.34 -5.28 -2.25
C PHE A 47 4.03 -4.01 -2.77
N ILE A 48 5.03 -3.55 -2.05
CA ILE A 48 5.73 -2.30 -2.36
C ILE A 48 7.13 -2.66 -2.82
N VAL A 49 7.40 -2.47 -4.13
CA VAL A 49 8.56 -3.06 -4.81
C VAL A 49 9.51 -1.97 -5.32
N GLY A 50 10.78 -2.08 -4.98
CA GLY A 50 11.80 -1.06 -5.29
C GLY A 50 12.17 -0.89 -6.75
N GLY A 51 11.61 -1.70 -7.67
CA GLY A 51 11.89 -1.60 -9.10
C GLY A 51 12.89 -2.64 -9.60
N GLY A 52 13.38 -2.41 -10.83
CA GLY A 52 14.36 -3.26 -11.48
C GLY A 52 13.80 -4.59 -11.98
N ASN A 53 14.72 -5.54 -12.26
CA ASN A 53 14.35 -6.86 -12.74
C ASN A 53 13.87 -7.74 -11.57
N LEU A 54 12.64 -8.23 -11.66
CA LEU A 54 12.01 -9.06 -10.63
C LEU A 54 12.12 -10.58 -10.90
N ASN A 55 12.75 -10.98 -12.01
CA ASN A 55 12.89 -12.39 -12.36
C ASN A 55 13.69 -13.17 -11.29
N GLY A 56 13.15 -14.29 -10.85
CA GLY A 56 13.76 -15.16 -9.85
C GLY A 56 13.83 -14.55 -8.44
N THR A 57 13.02 -13.52 -8.16
CA THR A 57 12.85 -12.97 -6.80
C THR A 57 11.69 -13.60 -6.05
N GLY A 58 10.77 -14.25 -6.74
CA GLY A 58 9.52 -14.81 -6.19
C GLY A 58 8.48 -13.73 -5.84
N ILE A 59 8.76 -12.43 -6.07
CA ILE A 59 7.85 -11.33 -5.69
C ILE A 59 6.54 -11.42 -6.47
N MET A 60 6.64 -11.57 -7.80
CA MET A 60 5.45 -11.59 -8.66
C MET A 60 4.61 -12.85 -8.44
N GLU A 61 5.25 -13.98 -8.28
CA GLU A 61 4.59 -15.24 -7.97
C GLU A 61 3.88 -15.19 -6.61
N THR A 62 4.53 -14.60 -5.61
CA THR A 62 3.92 -14.39 -4.28
C THR A 62 2.74 -13.42 -4.36
N PHE A 63 2.84 -12.35 -5.15
CA PHE A 63 1.73 -11.41 -5.39
C PHE A 63 0.52 -12.13 -6.00
N ILE A 64 0.73 -12.90 -7.07
CA ILE A 64 -0.33 -13.64 -7.76
C ILE A 64 -0.98 -14.67 -6.79
N ASN A 65 -0.15 -15.39 -6.03
CA ASN A 65 -0.65 -16.37 -5.05
C ASN A 65 -1.46 -15.70 -3.93
N ARG A 66 -1.01 -14.55 -3.45
CA ARG A 66 -1.72 -13.76 -2.44
C ARG A 66 -3.05 -13.22 -2.95
N ALA A 67 -3.14 -12.92 -4.24
CA ALA A 67 -4.37 -12.49 -4.90
C ALA A 67 -5.39 -13.62 -5.09
N GLY A 68 -4.99 -14.88 -4.92
CA GLY A 68 -5.86 -16.05 -5.11
C GLY A 68 -5.36 -17.04 -6.17
N GLY A 69 -4.14 -16.85 -6.68
CA GLY A 69 -3.49 -17.75 -7.64
C GLY A 69 -3.82 -17.42 -9.10
N ALA A 70 -3.66 -18.41 -9.97
CA ALA A 70 -3.70 -18.22 -11.42
C ALA A 70 -4.99 -17.60 -11.97
N ASN A 71 -6.12 -17.83 -11.32
CA ASN A 71 -7.45 -17.36 -11.77
C ASN A 71 -7.89 -16.06 -11.10
N ALA A 72 -7.07 -15.49 -10.18
CA ALA A 72 -7.36 -14.23 -9.53
C ALA A 72 -7.56 -13.13 -10.59
N LYS A 73 -8.56 -12.28 -10.39
CA LYS A 73 -8.80 -11.10 -11.24
C LYS A 73 -7.80 -10.01 -10.87
N ILE A 74 -6.81 -9.82 -11.72
CA ILE A 74 -5.74 -8.83 -11.55
C ILE A 74 -5.95 -7.68 -12.52
N VAL A 75 -5.99 -6.44 -11.99
CA VAL A 75 -6.07 -5.23 -12.81
C VAL A 75 -4.71 -4.53 -12.81
N VAL A 76 -4.13 -4.35 -13.99
CA VAL A 76 -2.82 -3.71 -14.18
C VAL A 76 -3.01 -2.26 -14.62
N VAL A 77 -2.36 -1.33 -13.91
CA VAL A 77 -2.43 0.12 -14.14
C VAL A 77 -1.09 0.61 -14.68
N PRO A 78 -0.94 0.83 -15.99
CA PRO A 78 0.32 1.27 -16.60
C PRO A 78 0.53 2.79 -16.56
N THR A 79 -0.41 3.56 -16.05
CA THR A 79 -0.52 5.02 -16.16
C THR A 79 0.73 5.79 -15.73
N ALA A 80 1.48 5.29 -14.73
CA ALA A 80 2.76 5.89 -14.35
C ALA A 80 3.80 5.88 -15.48
N GLY A 81 3.70 4.99 -16.46
CA GLY A 81 4.58 4.92 -17.63
C GLY A 81 4.54 6.15 -18.54
N GLY A 82 3.58 7.02 -18.32
CA GLY A 82 3.42 8.29 -19.01
C GLY A 82 2.10 8.40 -19.76
N ASN A 83 1.61 9.61 -19.86
CA ASN A 83 0.39 9.92 -20.59
C ASN A 83 0.69 10.43 -22.01
N LYS A 84 1.89 11.01 -22.19
CA LYS A 84 2.35 11.53 -23.49
C LYS A 84 3.74 11.02 -23.84
N ASN A 85 3.97 10.80 -25.15
CA ASN A 85 5.29 10.47 -25.68
C ASN A 85 6.14 11.76 -25.84
N ASP A 86 7.40 11.60 -26.32
CA ASP A 86 8.34 12.71 -26.53
C ASP A 86 7.86 13.76 -27.55
N LYS A 87 6.86 13.43 -28.36
CA LYS A 87 6.24 14.35 -29.33
C LYS A 87 5.02 15.07 -28.74
N GLY A 88 4.68 14.80 -27.47
CA GLY A 88 3.48 15.36 -26.82
C GLY A 88 2.16 14.69 -27.19
N GLU A 89 2.20 13.56 -27.91
CA GLU A 89 1.03 12.78 -28.29
C GLU A 89 0.63 11.84 -27.15
N TRP A 90 -0.67 11.61 -26.96
CA TRP A 90 -1.17 10.66 -25.96
C TRP A 90 -0.70 9.24 -26.25
N ILE A 91 -0.13 8.59 -25.23
CA ILE A 91 0.28 7.19 -25.34
C ILE A 91 -0.98 6.32 -25.31
N VAL A 92 -1.09 5.43 -26.30
CA VAL A 92 -2.12 4.39 -26.34
C VAL A 92 -1.49 3.08 -25.87
N TYR A 93 -1.81 2.67 -24.66
CA TYR A 93 -1.38 1.36 -24.15
C TYR A 93 -2.19 0.26 -24.80
N GLN A 94 -1.50 -0.78 -25.28
CA GLN A 94 -2.13 -1.96 -25.83
C GLN A 94 -2.28 -2.99 -24.71
N GLU A 95 -3.53 -3.38 -24.40
CA GLU A 95 -3.81 -4.30 -23.31
C GLU A 95 -3.01 -5.60 -23.43
N ASP A 96 -2.94 -6.19 -24.63
CA ASP A 96 -2.18 -7.41 -24.89
C ASP A 96 -0.73 -7.33 -24.45
N GLN A 97 -0.09 -6.18 -24.67
CA GLN A 97 1.31 -5.96 -24.28
C GLN A 97 1.46 -5.80 -22.77
N ILE A 98 0.50 -5.15 -22.12
CA ILE A 98 0.50 -4.92 -20.67
C ILE A 98 0.26 -6.23 -19.91
N ILE A 99 -0.63 -7.10 -20.39
CA ILE A 99 -0.98 -8.34 -19.70
C ILE A 99 -0.07 -9.53 -20.04
N ALA A 100 0.65 -9.48 -21.17
CA ALA A 100 1.49 -10.59 -21.62
C ALA A 100 2.52 -11.07 -20.58
N PRO A 101 3.24 -10.21 -19.83
CA PRO A 101 4.15 -10.66 -18.78
C PRO A 101 3.45 -11.46 -17.68
N TRP A 102 2.23 -11.09 -17.30
CA TRP A 102 1.42 -11.74 -16.30
C TRP A 102 0.97 -13.14 -16.73
N LYS A 103 0.56 -13.26 -18.00
CA LYS A 103 0.21 -14.57 -18.62
C LYS A 103 1.42 -15.52 -18.60
N LYS A 104 2.63 -15.02 -18.86
CA LYS A 104 3.86 -15.81 -18.77
C LYS A 104 4.13 -16.33 -17.36
N LEU A 105 3.77 -15.56 -16.33
CA LEU A 105 3.84 -15.96 -14.93
C LEU A 105 2.73 -16.92 -14.52
N GLY A 106 1.72 -17.12 -15.37
CA GLY A 106 0.63 -18.04 -15.14
C GLY A 106 -0.69 -17.45 -14.68
N ALA A 107 -0.80 -16.12 -14.57
CA ALA A 107 -2.09 -15.47 -14.32
C ALA A 107 -2.96 -15.54 -15.59
N THR A 108 -4.22 -15.96 -15.45
CA THR A 108 -5.14 -16.19 -16.59
C THR A 108 -6.21 -15.12 -16.73
N ASN A 109 -6.53 -14.40 -15.64
CA ASN A 109 -7.60 -13.41 -15.58
C ASN A 109 -7.01 -12.02 -15.28
N VAL A 110 -6.39 -11.41 -16.29
CA VAL A 110 -5.68 -10.13 -16.16
C VAL A 110 -6.28 -9.11 -17.11
N HIS A 111 -6.52 -7.91 -16.58
CA HIS A 111 -7.10 -6.78 -17.30
C HIS A 111 -6.21 -5.55 -17.16
N MET A 112 -6.31 -4.63 -18.12
CA MET A 112 -5.68 -3.31 -18.03
C MET A 112 -6.70 -2.25 -17.60
N LEU A 113 -6.28 -1.28 -16.80
CA LEU A 113 -7.03 -0.07 -16.50
C LEU A 113 -6.15 1.14 -16.74
N HIS A 114 -6.50 1.98 -17.70
CA HIS A 114 -5.75 3.19 -17.99
C HIS A 114 -6.63 4.29 -18.56
N THR A 115 -6.48 5.47 -18.01
CA THR A 115 -6.89 6.74 -18.62
C THR A 115 -5.95 7.86 -18.13
N HIS A 116 -5.88 8.92 -18.91
CA HIS A 116 -5.25 10.20 -18.51
C HIS A 116 -6.28 11.27 -18.16
N ASP A 117 -7.56 10.98 -18.34
CA ASP A 117 -8.67 11.90 -18.07
C ASP A 117 -9.32 11.59 -16.71
N PRO A 118 -9.17 12.46 -15.69
CA PRO A 118 -9.80 12.25 -14.39
C PRO A 118 -11.33 12.24 -14.45
N LYS A 119 -11.94 12.86 -15.49
CA LYS A 119 -13.40 12.81 -15.67
C LYS A 119 -13.84 11.40 -16.10
N GLU A 120 -13.09 10.73 -16.96
CA GLU A 120 -13.32 9.34 -17.31
C GLU A 120 -13.11 8.44 -16.10
N ALA A 121 -12.02 8.65 -15.34
CA ALA A 121 -11.71 7.91 -14.11
C ALA A 121 -12.79 8.07 -13.03
N ASP A 122 -13.60 9.11 -13.06
CA ASP A 122 -14.69 9.35 -12.11
C ASP A 122 -16.03 8.74 -12.56
N THR A 123 -16.03 7.88 -13.58
CA THR A 123 -17.25 7.22 -14.08
C THR A 123 -17.39 5.79 -13.57
N GLU A 124 -18.64 5.33 -13.40
CA GLU A 124 -18.98 3.96 -13.04
C GLU A 124 -18.51 2.97 -14.12
N GLU A 125 -18.62 3.32 -15.38
CA GLU A 125 -18.23 2.47 -16.50
C GLU A 125 -16.74 2.17 -16.46
N PHE A 126 -15.92 3.17 -16.22
CA PHE A 126 -14.47 3.01 -16.13
C PHE A 126 -14.06 2.24 -14.86
N ALA A 127 -14.61 2.59 -13.72
CA ALA A 127 -14.21 2.02 -12.43
C ALA A 127 -14.75 0.59 -12.19
N LYS A 128 -15.75 0.13 -12.96
CA LYS A 128 -16.46 -1.15 -12.70
C LYS A 128 -15.56 -2.37 -12.66
N VAL A 129 -14.44 -2.38 -13.41
CA VAL A 129 -13.50 -3.51 -13.47
C VAL A 129 -12.84 -3.79 -12.11
N LEU A 130 -12.79 -2.77 -11.24
CA LEU A 130 -12.20 -2.86 -9.90
C LEU A 130 -13.15 -3.47 -8.86
N ARG A 131 -14.46 -3.51 -9.11
CA ARG A 131 -15.45 -3.90 -8.09
C ARG A 131 -15.33 -5.35 -7.64
N ASP A 132 -14.89 -6.22 -8.52
CA ASP A 132 -14.65 -7.65 -8.28
C ASP A 132 -13.18 -8.04 -8.50
N ALA A 133 -12.28 -7.06 -8.56
CA ALA A 133 -10.86 -7.32 -8.64
C ALA A 133 -10.32 -7.88 -7.32
N ASP A 134 -9.53 -8.95 -7.42
CA ASP A 134 -8.81 -9.55 -6.30
C ASP A 134 -7.50 -8.80 -6.05
N ALA A 135 -6.92 -8.21 -7.10
CA ALA A 135 -5.69 -7.46 -6.98
C ALA A 135 -5.57 -6.32 -8.02
N VAL A 136 -4.77 -5.31 -7.65
CA VAL A 136 -4.36 -4.21 -8.54
C VAL A 136 -2.85 -4.08 -8.52
N TRP A 137 -2.25 -3.87 -9.69
CA TRP A 137 -0.82 -3.65 -9.83
C TRP A 137 -0.50 -2.36 -10.56
N PHE A 138 0.25 -1.46 -9.91
CA PHE A 138 0.73 -0.21 -10.50
C PHE A 138 2.11 -0.40 -11.11
N ASN A 139 2.25 -0.16 -12.41
CA ASN A 139 3.53 -0.20 -13.10
C ASN A 139 4.44 0.98 -12.73
N GLY A 140 5.73 0.86 -13.08
CA GLY A 140 6.72 1.93 -12.93
C GLY A 140 6.56 3.06 -13.95
N GLY A 141 7.28 4.15 -13.72
CA GLY A 141 7.30 5.37 -14.56
C GLY A 141 7.41 6.63 -13.71
N ARG A 142 6.47 7.57 -13.86
CA ARG A 142 6.36 8.79 -13.07
C ARG A 142 5.05 8.77 -12.30
N GLN A 143 5.15 8.71 -10.97
CA GLN A 143 4.02 8.52 -10.05
C GLN A 143 2.98 9.64 -10.11
N TRP A 144 3.38 10.88 -10.40
CA TRP A 144 2.46 12.01 -10.53
C TRP A 144 1.42 11.81 -11.64
N ASN A 145 1.72 11.06 -12.71
CA ASN A 145 0.70 10.71 -13.72
C ASN A 145 -0.50 9.95 -13.12
N CYS A 146 -0.26 9.11 -12.10
CA CYS A 146 -1.36 8.43 -11.40
C CYS A 146 -2.17 9.39 -10.53
N VAL A 147 -1.52 10.40 -9.94
CA VAL A 147 -2.22 11.45 -9.18
C VAL A 147 -3.15 12.24 -10.10
N ASP A 148 -2.61 12.76 -11.22
CA ASP A 148 -3.37 13.53 -12.20
C ASP A 148 -4.56 12.76 -12.76
N SER A 149 -4.39 11.46 -12.99
CA SER A 149 -5.43 10.63 -13.60
C SER A 149 -6.49 10.15 -12.61
N TYR A 150 -6.12 9.86 -11.37
CA TYR A 150 -7.01 9.11 -10.47
C TYR A 150 -7.32 9.77 -9.13
N MET A 151 -6.50 10.71 -8.64
CA MET A 151 -6.72 11.29 -7.31
C MET A 151 -8.12 11.92 -7.21
N ASN A 152 -8.81 11.64 -6.10
CA ASN A 152 -10.17 12.13 -5.81
C ASN A 152 -11.28 11.63 -6.74
N THR A 153 -11.04 10.68 -7.64
CA THR A 153 -12.04 10.06 -8.53
C THR A 153 -12.74 8.86 -7.92
N LEU A 154 -13.77 8.32 -8.59
CA LEU A 154 -14.40 7.05 -8.23
C LEU A 154 -13.38 5.90 -8.31
N THR A 155 -12.54 5.87 -9.34
CA THR A 155 -11.47 4.87 -9.49
C THR A 155 -10.53 4.84 -8.31
N TYR A 156 -10.12 6.01 -7.80
CA TYR A 156 -9.31 6.10 -6.59
C TYR A 156 -10.03 5.47 -5.38
N ARG A 157 -11.32 5.74 -5.20
CA ARG A 157 -12.12 5.13 -4.13
C ARG A 157 -12.23 3.61 -4.29
N GLU A 158 -12.39 3.13 -5.53
CA GLU A 158 -12.45 1.68 -5.81
C GLU A 158 -11.12 0.97 -5.53
N PHE A 159 -9.95 1.60 -5.76
CA PHE A 159 -8.66 1.05 -5.30
C PHE A 159 -8.67 0.78 -3.79
N HIS A 160 -9.13 1.72 -2.98
CA HIS A 160 -9.23 1.51 -1.53
C HIS A 160 -10.20 0.38 -1.17
N LYS A 161 -11.33 0.27 -1.88
CA LYS A 161 -12.29 -0.82 -1.66
C LYS A 161 -11.72 -2.21 -2.00
N VAL A 162 -10.77 -2.32 -2.93
CA VAL A 162 -10.04 -3.59 -3.14
C VAL A 162 -9.36 -4.02 -1.85
N LEU A 163 -8.67 -3.11 -1.16
CA LEU A 163 -8.03 -3.40 0.13
C LEU A 163 -9.05 -3.68 1.26
N GLU A 164 -10.16 -2.93 1.31
CA GLU A 164 -11.22 -3.13 2.31
C GLU A 164 -11.83 -4.52 2.23
N ARG A 165 -11.95 -5.09 1.02
CA ARG A 165 -12.43 -6.46 0.77
C ARG A 165 -11.38 -7.54 1.06
N GLY A 166 -10.14 -7.16 1.46
CA GLY A 166 -9.05 -8.09 1.70
C GLY A 166 -8.20 -8.39 0.47
N GLY A 167 -8.40 -7.67 -0.63
CA GLY A 167 -7.62 -7.80 -1.86
C GLY A 167 -6.18 -7.29 -1.72
N VAL A 168 -5.45 -7.36 -2.81
CA VAL A 168 -4.01 -7.07 -2.86
C VAL A 168 -3.73 -5.87 -3.75
N ILE A 169 -2.98 -4.89 -3.26
CA ILE A 169 -2.41 -3.85 -4.12
C ILE A 169 -0.90 -4.02 -4.16
N GLY A 170 -0.35 -3.99 -5.36
CA GLY A 170 1.09 -4.01 -5.58
C GLY A 170 1.56 -2.96 -6.56
N GLY A 171 2.84 -2.70 -6.57
CA GLY A 171 3.44 -1.82 -7.56
C GLY A 171 4.94 -1.74 -7.45
N SER A 172 5.57 -1.42 -8.59
CA SER A 172 7.02 -1.38 -8.72
C SER A 172 7.49 0.00 -9.13
N SER A 173 8.62 0.47 -8.57
CA SER A 173 9.18 1.78 -8.87
C SER A 173 8.19 2.91 -8.55
N ALA A 174 7.72 3.70 -9.51
CA ALA A 174 6.66 4.70 -9.31
C ALA A 174 5.39 4.09 -8.72
N GLY A 175 5.06 2.83 -9.08
CA GLY A 175 3.94 2.07 -8.50
C GLY A 175 4.14 1.69 -7.04
N ALA A 176 5.39 1.67 -6.53
CA ALA A 176 5.67 1.57 -5.11
C ALA A 176 5.44 2.92 -4.42
N THR A 177 6.02 3.98 -4.97
CA THR A 177 5.99 5.32 -4.38
C THR A 177 4.56 5.86 -4.25
N ILE A 178 3.69 5.62 -5.24
CA ILE A 178 2.29 6.07 -5.20
C ILE A 178 1.50 5.50 -4.01
N GLN A 179 1.93 4.37 -3.43
CA GLN A 179 1.25 3.73 -2.30
C GLN A 179 1.46 4.45 -0.97
N GLY A 180 2.50 5.30 -0.85
CA GLY A 180 2.82 6.06 0.35
C GLY A 180 1.86 7.22 0.62
N ASP A 181 2.07 7.90 1.75
CA ASP A 181 1.36 9.11 2.12
C ASP A 181 2.01 10.33 1.44
N TYR A 182 3.28 10.59 1.72
CA TYR A 182 4.04 11.61 0.99
C TYR A 182 4.52 11.05 -0.35
N LEU A 183 4.21 11.76 -1.45
CA LEU A 183 4.61 11.36 -2.80
C LEU A 183 6.06 11.77 -3.09
N VAL A 184 6.99 10.95 -2.70
CA VAL A 184 8.42 11.16 -2.98
C VAL A 184 8.64 11.30 -4.47
N ARG A 185 9.39 12.33 -4.90
CA ARG A 185 9.69 12.61 -6.32
C ARG A 185 8.44 12.84 -7.18
N GLY A 186 7.42 13.47 -6.58
CA GLY A 186 6.19 13.85 -7.26
C GLY A 186 6.33 14.99 -8.26
N ALA A 187 7.48 15.67 -8.31
CA ALA A 187 7.71 16.80 -9.19
C ALA A 187 7.63 16.42 -10.68
N VAL A 188 6.91 17.22 -11.46
CA VAL A 188 6.80 17.06 -12.92
C VAL A 188 8.13 17.30 -13.60
N ALA A 189 8.91 18.30 -13.12
CA ALA A 189 10.15 18.74 -13.72
C ALA A 189 11.26 17.67 -13.72
N GLY A 190 11.32 16.78 -12.71
CA GLY A 190 12.37 15.77 -12.68
C GLY A 190 12.26 14.78 -11.51
N SER A 191 12.76 13.57 -11.72
CA SER A 191 12.77 12.52 -10.68
C SER A 191 13.87 12.70 -9.64
N GLU A 192 14.78 13.61 -9.83
CA GLU A 192 15.82 14.02 -8.88
C GLU A 192 15.29 14.94 -7.78
N ILE A 193 14.14 15.59 -8.02
CA ILE A 193 13.49 16.48 -7.05
C ILE A 193 12.73 15.64 -6.03
N MET A 194 13.28 15.55 -4.81
CA MET A 194 12.70 14.75 -3.73
C MET A 194 11.39 15.33 -3.21
N MET A 195 11.36 16.65 -3.02
CA MET A 195 10.22 17.39 -2.48
C MET A 195 9.58 18.15 -3.62
N THR A 196 8.37 17.73 -4.00
CA THR A 196 7.66 18.38 -5.10
C THR A 196 7.32 19.83 -4.76
N PRO A 197 7.48 20.79 -5.71
CA PRO A 197 6.97 22.14 -5.57
C PRO A 197 5.47 22.23 -5.88
N GLU A 198 4.88 21.24 -6.54
CA GLU A 198 3.45 21.18 -6.90
C GLU A 198 2.63 20.63 -5.70
N PRO A 199 1.75 21.44 -5.06
CA PRO A 199 0.96 21.01 -3.91
C PRO A 199 0.04 19.83 -4.21
N GLU A 200 -0.48 19.74 -5.43
CA GLU A 200 -1.33 18.64 -5.91
C GLU A 200 -0.62 17.30 -5.97
N HIS A 201 0.73 17.30 -6.07
CA HIS A 201 1.56 16.11 -6.09
C HIS A 201 2.24 15.82 -4.74
N GLU A 202 1.82 16.48 -3.66
CA GLU A 202 2.41 16.25 -2.33
C GLU A 202 2.04 14.89 -1.75
N HIS A 203 0.87 14.37 -2.10
CA HIS A 203 0.36 13.11 -1.55
C HIS A 203 0.25 12.00 -2.57
N GLY A 204 0.61 10.78 -2.13
CA GLY A 204 0.30 9.54 -2.81
C GLY A 204 -1.11 9.04 -2.49
N PHE A 205 -1.39 7.79 -2.83
CA PHE A 205 -2.71 7.19 -2.60
C PHE A 205 -2.98 6.77 -1.15
N LYS A 206 -2.00 6.91 -0.27
CA LYS A 206 -2.13 6.64 1.17
C LYS A 206 -2.59 5.21 1.52
N PHE A 207 -2.27 4.24 0.66
CA PHE A 207 -2.49 2.84 1.00
C PHE A 207 -1.61 2.44 2.19
N LEU A 208 -0.37 2.96 2.24
CA LEU A 208 0.50 2.95 3.42
C LEU A 208 0.56 4.37 3.99
N ARG A 209 -0.15 4.59 5.10
CA ARG A 209 -0.26 5.89 5.75
C ARG A 209 1.00 6.24 6.55
N ASN A 210 1.17 7.51 6.89
CA ASN A 210 2.27 8.02 7.72
C ASN A 210 3.65 7.57 7.21
N SER A 211 3.82 7.49 5.89
CA SER A 211 5.03 6.98 5.26
C SER A 211 5.46 7.76 4.03
N ALA A 212 6.75 7.67 3.74
CA ALA A 212 7.36 8.12 2.50
C ALA A 212 8.18 6.97 1.91
N ILE A 213 7.93 6.63 0.62
CA ILE A 213 8.53 5.49 -0.03
C ILE A 213 9.42 5.96 -1.18
N ASP A 214 10.73 5.66 -1.10
CA ASP A 214 11.66 5.83 -2.23
C ASP A 214 12.07 4.46 -2.81
N GLN A 215 12.54 4.47 -4.05
CA GLN A 215 12.82 3.27 -4.83
C GLN A 215 14.15 3.39 -5.59
N HIS A 216 14.68 2.24 -6.07
CA HIS A 216 15.97 2.15 -6.74
C HIS A 216 17.17 2.64 -5.90
N ILE A 217 17.10 2.54 -4.57
CA ILE A 217 18.07 3.21 -3.69
C ILE A 217 19.49 2.69 -3.88
N ASN A 218 19.66 1.40 -4.23
CA ASN A 218 20.96 0.78 -4.46
C ASN A 218 21.57 1.14 -5.81
N THR A 219 20.80 1.18 -6.88
CA THR A 219 21.29 1.42 -8.24
C THR A 219 21.46 2.91 -8.56
N ARG A 220 20.70 3.78 -7.86
CA ARG A 220 20.74 5.23 -8.03
C ARG A 220 21.40 5.97 -6.87
N ASN A 221 22.03 5.24 -5.94
CA ASN A 221 22.71 5.78 -4.75
C ASN A 221 21.81 6.73 -3.92
N ARG A 222 20.57 6.31 -3.62
CA ARG A 222 19.53 7.11 -2.97
C ARG A 222 19.34 6.77 -1.48
N TRP A 223 20.35 6.23 -0.84
CA TRP A 223 20.26 5.77 0.54
C TRP A 223 19.89 6.87 1.52
N ASP A 224 20.36 8.10 1.31
CA ASP A 224 20.19 9.25 2.20
C ASP A 224 19.05 10.19 1.77
N ASP A 225 18.42 9.96 0.62
CA ASP A 225 17.50 10.91 0.00
C ASP A 225 16.27 11.22 0.85
N LEU A 226 15.73 10.22 1.57
CA LEU A 226 14.56 10.39 2.44
C LEU A 226 14.83 11.31 3.66
N ILE A 227 16.08 11.66 3.97
CA ILE A 227 16.40 12.62 5.06
C ILE A 227 15.64 13.93 4.88
N GLN A 228 15.50 14.42 3.65
CA GLN A 228 14.80 15.66 3.36
C GLN A 228 13.31 15.56 3.75
N VAL A 229 12.69 14.43 3.44
CA VAL A 229 11.28 14.17 3.79
C VAL A 229 11.13 14.04 5.30
N MET A 230 12.03 13.30 5.95
CA MET A 230 12.01 13.10 7.42
C MET A 230 12.25 14.41 8.21
N LYS A 231 12.91 15.40 7.61
CA LYS A 231 13.02 16.73 8.22
C LYS A 231 11.69 17.52 8.19
N LYS A 232 10.90 17.34 7.13
CA LYS A 232 9.59 18.02 6.98
C LYS A 232 8.49 17.28 7.75
N TYR A 233 8.54 15.93 7.75
CA TYR A 233 7.57 15.03 8.39
C TYR A 233 8.30 14.09 9.35
N PRO A 234 8.72 14.59 10.53
CA PRO A 234 9.56 13.82 11.46
C PRO A 234 8.86 12.59 12.06
N GLU A 235 7.53 12.58 12.06
CA GLU A 235 6.69 11.48 12.55
C GLU A 235 6.53 10.35 11.52
N PHE A 236 6.80 10.60 10.24
CA PHE A 236 6.65 9.60 9.19
C PHE A 236 7.69 8.49 9.32
N LEU A 237 7.42 7.39 8.66
CA LEU A 237 8.37 6.30 8.41
C LEU A 237 8.88 6.42 6.98
N GLY A 238 10.19 6.64 6.82
CA GLY A 238 10.82 6.62 5.51
C GLY A 238 11.26 5.20 5.14
N ILE A 239 10.86 4.73 3.95
CA ILE A 239 11.13 3.38 3.46
C ILE A 239 11.82 3.46 2.11
N GLY A 240 13.13 3.20 2.09
CA GLY A 240 13.92 3.13 0.85
C GLY A 240 14.05 1.68 0.38
N LEU A 241 13.66 1.40 -0.86
CA LEU A 241 13.63 0.05 -1.43
C LEU A 241 14.69 -0.12 -2.51
N SER A 242 15.53 -1.15 -2.36
CA SER A 242 16.46 -1.58 -3.42
C SER A 242 15.71 -2.25 -4.57
N GLU A 243 16.29 -2.21 -5.78
CA GLU A 243 15.78 -2.98 -6.91
C GLU A 243 15.73 -4.48 -6.60
N GLY A 244 14.75 -5.20 -7.15
CA GLY A 244 14.54 -6.63 -6.89
C GLY A 244 14.21 -6.97 -5.44
N THR A 245 13.71 -6.00 -4.67
CA THR A 245 13.36 -6.12 -3.26
C THR A 245 11.99 -5.51 -3.01
N ALA A 246 11.22 -6.11 -2.12
CA ALA A 246 9.88 -5.68 -1.76
C ALA A 246 9.67 -5.72 -0.25
N ILE A 247 8.68 -4.97 0.22
CA ILE A 247 8.01 -5.21 1.49
C ILE A 247 6.59 -5.68 1.23
N VAL A 248 6.17 -6.71 1.96
CA VAL A 248 4.80 -7.23 1.95
C VAL A 248 4.12 -6.78 3.23
N VAL A 249 3.20 -5.84 3.11
CA VAL A 249 2.56 -5.18 4.26
C VAL A 249 1.24 -5.84 4.60
N ASN A 250 1.09 -6.20 5.87
CA ASN A 250 -0.17 -6.63 6.45
C ASN A 250 -0.41 -5.82 7.73
N LYS A 251 -1.44 -4.98 7.71
CA LYS A 251 -1.74 -4.05 8.82
C LYS A 251 -0.52 -3.16 9.14
N ASP A 252 -0.06 -3.16 10.37
CA ASP A 252 1.08 -2.35 10.83
C ASP A 252 2.43 -3.07 10.73
N LYS A 253 2.51 -4.21 10.03
CA LYS A 253 3.74 -4.97 9.86
C LYS A 253 4.05 -5.22 8.40
N PHE A 254 5.33 -5.34 8.12
CA PHE A 254 5.76 -5.86 6.83
C PHE A 254 6.88 -6.90 6.97
N GLU A 255 6.94 -7.78 5.99
CA GLU A 255 8.05 -8.71 5.77
C GLU A 255 8.83 -8.27 4.53
N VAL A 256 10.16 -8.32 4.61
CA VAL A 256 11.05 -8.04 3.48
C VAL A 256 11.22 -9.29 2.64
N MET A 257 11.10 -9.15 1.32
CA MET A 257 11.42 -10.22 0.37
C MET A 257 12.25 -9.68 -0.80
N GLY A 258 12.96 -10.56 -1.49
CA GLY A 258 13.79 -10.19 -2.64
C GLY A 258 15.27 -10.30 -2.35
N LYS A 259 16.11 -9.62 -3.17
CA LYS A 259 17.56 -9.89 -3.24
C LYS A 259 18.42 -8.95 -2.39
N TRP A 260 17.92 -7.73 -2.11
CA TRP A 260 18.72 -6.66 -1.54
C TRP A 260 18.14 -6.13 -0.22
N LYS A 261 18.43 -4.89 0.10
CA LYS A 261 18.12 -4.27 1.39
C LYS A 261 16.97 -3.28 1.28
N VAL A 262 16.31 -3.08 2.41
CA VAL A 262 15.37 -1.98 2.66
C VAL A 262 16.01 -1.06 3.69
N ALA A 263 16.08 0.24 3.40
CA ALA A 263 16.55 1.26 4.33
C ALA A 263 15.34 1.84 5.08
N ILE A 264 15.42 1.89 6.40
CA ILE A 264 14.38 2.45 7.27
C ILE A 264 14.90 3.74 7.88
N HIS A 265 14.25 4.86 7.53
CA HIS A 265 14.48 6.17 8.12
C HIS A 265 13.41 6.41 9.19
N ASP A 266 13.86 6.49 10.43
CA ASP A 266 12.99 6.61 11.59
C ASP A 266 13.60 7.57 12.61
N ASN A 267 12.90 8.69 12.87
CA ASN A 267 13.35 9.73 13.80
C ASN A 267 12.91 9.45 15.25
N THR A 268 12.15 8.39 15.50
CA THR A 268 11.66 8.07 16.85
C THR A 268 12.77 7.44 17.74
N HIS A 269 13.85 6.95 17.12
CA HIS A 269 14.99 6.39 17.83
C HIS A 269 16.15 7.39 17.86
N PRO A 270 16.67 7.73 19.04
CA PRO A 270 17.87 8.55 19.16
C PRO A 270 19.04 7.89 18.41
N ARG A 271 19.83 8.70 17.73
CA ARG A 271 21.02 8.25 17.00
C ARG A 271 22.20 9.10 17.40
N GLU A 272 23.37 8.48 17.43
CA GLU A 272 24.60 9.20 17.59
C GLU A 272 24.97 9.96 16.29
N PRO A 273 25.71 11.08 16.38
CA PRO A 273 26.04 11.90 15.20
C PRO A 273 26.80 11.18 14.08
N TRP A 274 27.49 10.08 14.41
CA TRP A 274 28.25 9.26 13.45
C TRP A 274 27.44 8.10 12.86
N GLU A 275 26.25 7.82 13.37
CA GLU A 275 25.39 6.77 12.84
C GLU A 275 24.71 7.21 11.55
N LYS A 276 24.47 6.23 10.66
CA LYS A 276 23.67 6.48 9.47
C LYS A 276 22.24 6.89 9.85
N PRO A 277 21.62 7.80 9.08
CA PRO A 277 20.25 8.25 9.36
C PRO A 277 19.18 7.17 9.10
N PHE A 278 19.60 5.97 8.78
CA PHE A 278 18.76 4.80 8.55
C PHE A 278 19.45 3.53 9.04
N PHE A 279 18.64 2.51 9.29
CA PHE A 279 19.11 1.13 9.40
C PHE A 279 18.58 0.29 8.25
N VAL A 280 19.15 -0.91 8.05
CA VAL A 280 18.79 -1.75 6.91
C VAL A 280 18.18 -3.06 7.35
N LEU A 281 17.16 -3.49 6.59
CA LEU A 281 16.50 -4.79 6.71
C LEU A 281 16.82 -5.67 5.50
N SER A 282 16.73 -6.97 5.69
CA SER A 282 17.04 -8.02 4.71
C SER A 282 15.85 -8.93 4.48
N ALA A 283 15.89 -9.73 3.43
CA ALA A 283 14.85 -10.72 3.16
C ALA A 283 14.59 -11.63 4.38
N GLY A 284 13.31 -11.79 4.71
CA GLY A 284 12.81 -12.55 5.86
C GLY A 284 12.73 -11.75 7.16
N ASP A 285 13.26 -10.51 7.21
CA ASP A 285 13.06 -9.64 8.37
C ASP A 285 11.60 -9.19 8.40
N VAL A 286 11.03 -9.18 9.61
CA VAL A 286 9.69 -8.65 9.88
C VAL A 286 9.80 -7.41 10.75
N TYR A 287 9.26 -6.31 10.27
CA TYR A 287 9.28 -5.03 10.97
C TYR A 287 7.86 -4.59 11.33
N ASN A 288 7.70 -4.16 12.57
CA ASN A 288 6.47 -3.57 13.06
C ASN A 288 6.58 -2.04 13.01
N MET A 289 5.82 -1.43 12.11
CA MET A 289 5.83 0.02 11.87
C MET A 289 5.26 0.81 13.06
N LYS A 290 4.29 0.23 13.78
CA LYS A 290 3.66 0.87 14.94
C LYS A 290 4.60 0.95 16.15
N THR A 291 5.30 -0.13 16.45
CA THR A 291 6.28 -0.19 17.55
C THR A 291 7.68 0.26 17.13
N ARG A 292 7.88 0.51 15.83
CA ARG A 292 9.16 0.91 15.23
C ARG A 292 10.29 -0.09 15.54
N ALA A 293 10.00 -1.38 15.52
CA ALA A 293 10.94 -2.43 15.93
C ALA A 293 10.94 -3.62 14.98
N VAL A 294 12.11 -4.27 14.87
CA VAL A 294 12.24 -5.56 14.18
C VAL A 294 11.71 -6.65 15.10
N GLU A 295 10.68 -7.38 14.67
CA GLU A 295 10.10 -8.49 15.45
C GLU A 295 10.74 -9.83 15.14
N LYS A 296 11.29 -9.98 13.93
CA LYS A 296 11.95 -11.21 13.49
C LYS A 296 13.06 -10.86 12.51
N TYR A 297 14.21 -11.49 12.69
CA TYR A 297 15.30 -11.47 11.72
C TYR A 297 15.23 -12.70 10.83
N GLY A 298 15.29 -12.47 9.51
CA GLY A 298 15.28 -13.51 8.50
C GLY A 298 16.59 -14.30 8.44
N ILE A 299 16.54 -15.53 7.93
CA ILE A 299 17.73 -16.39 7.77
C ILE A 299 18.45 -16.11 6.44
N GLY A 300 17.95 -15.16 5.64
CA GLY A 300 18.60 -14.73 4.39
C GLY A 300 18.46 -15.67 3.20
N THR A 301 17.71 -16.80 3.32
CA THR A 301 17.45 -17.72 2.22
C THR A 301 16.02 -17.60 1.72
N GLN A 302 15.85 -17.42 0.40
CA GLN A 302 14.54 -17.47 -0.24
C GLN A 302 14.26 -18.87 -0.79
N THR A 303 13.10 -19.41 -0.45
CA THR A 303 12.57 -20.61 -1.12
C THR A 303 11.99 -20.20 -2.47
N PRO A 304 12.24 -20.95 -3.56
CA PRO A 304 11.59 -20.71 -4.84
C PRO A 304 10.06 -20.73 -4.69
N VAL A 305 9.40 -19.72 -5.27
CA VAL A 305 7.93 -19.59 -5.23
C VAL A 305 7.37 -19.85 -6.63
N THR A 306 6.34 -20.68 -6.71
CA THR A 306 5.57 -20.94 -7.93
C THR A 306 4.14 -20.45 -7.81
N VAL A 307 3.51 -20.08 -8.92
CA VAL A 307 2.10 -19.67 -8.92
C VAL A 307 1.21 -20.88 -8.68
N GLN A 308 0.33 -20.80 -7.68
CA GLN A 308 -0.62 -21.83 -7.31
C GLN A 308 -1.84 -21.84 -8.24
N GLY A 309 -2.45 -23.01 -8.41
CA GLY A 309 -3.68 -23.17 -9.22
C GLY A 309 -3.44 -23.45 -10.70
N LYS A 310 -2.19 -23.59 -11.16
CA LYS A 310 -1.89 -24.24 -12.42
C LYS A 310 -1.83 -25.74 -12.18
N HIS A 311 -2.94 -26.43 -12.40
CA HIS A 311 -2.87 -27.88 -12.66
C HIS A 311 -2.62 -28.10 -14.15
N PRO A 312 -1.77 -29.06 -14.53
CA PRO A 312 -1.48 -29.38 -15.91
C PRO A 312 -2.73 -29.81 -16.68
#